data_65519bcb42c18a294a7c992b8b00c8e0
#
_entry.id   65519bcb42c18a294a7c992b8b00c8e0
#
_cell.length_a   1.000
_cell.length_b   1.000
_cell.length_c   1.000
_cell.angle_alpha   90.00
_cell.angle_beta   90.00
_cell.angle_gamma   90.00
#
_symmetry.space_group_name_H-M   'P 1'
#
loop_
_entity.id
_entity.type
_entity.pdbx_description
1 polymer ?
#
loop_
_entity_poly.entity_id
_entity_poly.type
_entity_poly.pdbx_seq_one_letter_code
_entity_poly.pdbx_strand_id
1 'polypeptide(L)'
;STDGKISRLYARALAAAVRHLKAWTYSHHRLTPSNLQILRFLNRQGLTVNCSTESESAADSAVAAGLPAVLTVDSAETRAQWSTAAGNRVIVCPAQQRDGVTCSDCMLCHKRGRRVVVAFLAHGTGKRKAQAALAAAGGAQ
;
A
#
# COMPACT_ATOMS: atom_id res chain seq x y z
N SER A 1 7.28 -7.89 14.52
CA SER A 1 8.20 -8.97 14.89
C SER A 1 9.62 -8.58 14.45
N THR A 2 10.59 -8.79 15.32
CA THR A 2 11.99 -8.39 15.11
C THR A 2 12.69 -9.25 14.04
N ASP A 3 12.16 -10.41 13.73
CA ASP A 3 12.69 -11.32 12.70
C ASP A 3 11.98 -11.20 11.35
N GLY A 4 11.12 -10.20 11.19
CA GLY A 4 10.34 -9.98 9.98
C GLY A 4 9.18 -10.94 9.78
N LYS A 5 8.89 -11.79 10.76
CA LYS A 5 7.76 -12.71 10.71
C LYS A 5 6.52 -12.07 11.32
N ILE A 6 5.39 -12.31 10.68
CA ILE A 6 4.10 -11.88 11.22
C ILE A 6 3.65 -12.90 12.26
N SER A 7 3.24 -12.42 13.43
CA SER A 7 2.71 -13.27 14.48
C SER A 7 1.33 -13.82 14.11
N ARG A 8 1.19 -15.16 14.16
CA ARG A 8 -0.10 -15.82 13.92
C ARG A 8 -1.14 -15.47 14.97
N LEU A 9 -0.71 -15.36 16.22
CA LEU A 9 -1.60 -14.99 17.33
C LEU A 9 -2.12 -13.58 17.16
N TYR A 10 -1.23 -12.65 16.82
CA TYR A 10 -1.63 -11.26 16.53
C TYR A 10 -2.60 -11.19 15.34
N ALA A 11 -2.32 -11.92 14.27
CA ALA A 11 -3.19 -11.95 13.10
C ALA A 11 -4.60 -12.46 13.44
N ARG A 12 -4.72 -13.50 14.26
CA ARG A 12 -6.01 -14.01 14.71
C ARG A 12 -6.76 -13.01 15.56
N ALA A 13 -6.07 -12.35 16.49
CA ALA A 13 -6.66 -11.33 17.35
C ALA A 13 -7.17 -10.15 16.50
N LEU A 14 -6.36 -9.71 15.54
CA LEU A 14 -6.72 -8.61 14.65
C LEU A 14 -7.93 -8.98 13.77
N ALA A 15 -7.94 -10.16 13.19
CA ALA A 15 -9.06 -10.63 12.37
C ALA A 15 -10.37 -10.65 13.18
N ALA A 16 -10.32 -11.11 14.43
CA ALA A 16 -11.48 -11.11 15.31
C ALA A 16 -11.96 -9.69 15.64
N ALA A 17 -11.02 -8.77 15.89
CA ALA A 17 -11.32 -7.40 16.25
C ALA A 17 -12.01 -6.61 15.12
N VAL A 18 -11.66 -6.88 13.88
CA VAL A 18 -12.14 -6.11 12.71
C VAL A 18 -13.25 -6.82 11.93
N ARG A 19 -13.70 -7.98 12.40
CA ARG A 19 -14.63 -8.88 11.67
C ARG A 19 -15.88 -8.21 11.11
N HIS A 20 -16.42 -7.21 11.80
CA HIS A 20 -17.63 -6.49 11.40
C HIS A 20 -17.35 -5.08 10.90
N LEU A 21 -16.09 -4.75 10.65
CA LEU A 21 -15.67 -3.42 10.22
C LEU A 21 -15.22 -3.45 8.76
N LYS A 22 -15.38 -2.32 8.09
CA LYS A 22 -14.71 -2.08 6.81
C LYS A 22 -13.31 -1.55 7.15
N ALA A 23 -12.34 -2.45 7.21
CA ALA A 23 -11.00 -2.13 7.64
C ALA A 23 -9.96 -2.51 6.59
N TRP A 24 -8.96 -1.67 6.46
CA TRP A 24 -7.80 -1.96 5.64
C TRP A 24 -6.54 -1.41 6.29
N THR A 25 -5.43 -2.00 5.95
CA THR A 25 -4.12 -1.59 6.43
C THR A 25 -3.06 -1.89 5.37
N TYR A 26 -1.81 -1.63 5.71
CA TYR A 26 -0.67 -1.81 4.82
C TYR A 26 0.39 -2.63 5.55
N SER A 27 1.09 -3.48 4.80
CA SER A 27 2.16 -4.31 5.33
C SER A 27 3.42 -4.14 4.48
N HIS A 28 4.52 -3.91 5.15
CA HIS A 28 5.86 -3.89 4.55
C HIS A 28 6.61 -5.21 4.75
N HIS A 29 5.95 -6.23 5.27
CA HIS A 29 6.58 -7.52 5.49
C HIS A 29 6.94 -8.19 4.16
N ARG A 30 8.10 -8.83 4.14
CA ARG A 30 8.51 -9.62 2.98
C ARG A 30 7.53 -10.77 2.75
N LEU A 31 7.32 -11.12 1.49
CA LEU A 31 6.41 -12.21 1.11
C LEU A 31 7.10 -13.57 1.23
N THR A 32 7.59 -13.90 2.42
CA THR A 32 8.02 -15.26 2.76
C THR A 32 6.81 -16.19 2.75
N PRO A 33 6.99 -17.51 2.58
CA PRO A 33 5.85 -18.44 2.62
C PRO A 33 4.98 -18.28 3.85
N SER A 34 5.58 -18.06 5.02
CA SER A 34 4.85 -17.88 6.28
C SER A 34 4.05 -16.59 6.28
N ASN A 35 4.67 -15.46 5.93
CA ASN A 35 4.00 -14.17 5.88
C ASN A 35 2.88 -14.14 4.83
N LEU A 36 3.13 -14.72 3.67
CA LEU A 36 2.15 -14.83 2.61
C LEU A 36 0.88 -15.57 3.07
N GLN A 37 1.07 -16.68 3.79
CA GLN A 37 -0.03 -17.45 4.33
C GLN A 37 -0.88 -16.61 5.30
N ILE A 38 -0.24 -15.84 6.17
CA ILE A 38 -0.91 -14.99 7.15
C ILE A 38 -1.63 -13.81 6.46
N LEU A 39 -0.99 -13.17 5.49
CA LEU A 39 -1.59 -12.06 4.75
C LEU A 39 -2.82 -12.53 3.97
N ARG A 40 -2.75 -13.69 3.35
CA ARG A 40 -3.91 -14.30 2.68
C ARG A 40 -5.03 -14.61 3.67
N PHE A 41 -4.69 -15.14 4.84
CA PHE A 41 -5.65 -15.40 5.90
C PHE A 41 -6.38 -14.13 6.31
N LEU A 42 -5.65 -13.05 6.61
CA LEU A 42 -6.25 -11.76 7.00
C LEU A 42 -7.19 -11.23 5.93
N ASN A 43 -6.77 -11.27 4.67
CA ASN A 43 -7.61 -10.83 3.57
C ASN A 43 -8.88 -11.67 3.45
N ARG A 44 -8.81 -12.98 3.67
CA ARG A 44 -10.00 -13.84 3.67
C ARG A 44 -10.94 -13.54 4.85
N GLN A 45 -10.39 -13.10 5.97
CA GLN A 45 -11.18 -12.77 7.17
C GLN A 45 -11.82 -11.37 7.12
N GLY A 46 -11.60 -10.62 6.07
CA GLY A 46 -12.26 -9.34 5.87
C GLY A 46 -11.40 -8.11 6.19
N LEU A 47 -10.17 -8.28 6.65
CA LEU A 47 -9.21 -7.19 6.75
C LEU A 47 -8.42 -7.13 5.46
N THR A 48 -8.58 -6.08 4.69
CA THR A 48 -7.77 -5.87 3.50
C THR A 48 -6.38 -5.41 3.91
N VAL A 49 -5.39 -6.28 3.74
CA VAL A 49 -3.99 -5.95 3.98
C VAL A 49 -3.32 -5.72 2.63
N ASN A 50 -2.98 -4.48 2.35
CA ASN A 50 -2.28 -4.10 1.14
C ASN A 50 -0.78 -4.32 1.31
N CYS A 51 -0.14 -4.95 0.35
CA CYS A 51 1.31 -5.07 0.33
C CYS A 51 1.90 -3.73 -0.12
N SER A 52 2.63 -3.08 0.76
CA SER A 52 3.35 -1.85 0.44
C SER A 52 4.64 -2.19 -0.29
N THR A 53 4.80 -1.65 -1.48
CA THR A 53 5.96 -1.92 -2.34
C THR A 53 6.60 -0.61 -2.80
N GLU A 54 7.88 -0.67 -3.13
CA GLU A 54 8.66 0.48 -3.60
C GLU A 54 9.15 0.30 -5.04
N SER A 55 8.79 -0.80 -5.69
CA SER A 55 9.10 -1.05 -7.09
C SER A 55 7.94 -1.73 -7.79
N GLU A 56 7.83 -1.51 -9.09
CA GLU A 56 6.80 -2.17 -9.90
C GLU A 56 6.95 -3.68 -9.88
N SER A 57 8.20 -4.17 -9.90
CA SER A 57 8.49 -5.60 -9.79
C SER A 57 7.95 -6.21 -8.50
N ALA A 58 8.14 -5.53 -7.37
CA ALA A 58 7.61 -5.99 -6.09
C ALA A 58 6.08 -5.95 -6.06
N ALA A 59 5.47 -4.93 -6.65
CA ALA A 59 4.01 -4.84 -6.79
C ALA A 59 3.47 -5.99 -7.65
N ASP A 60 4.12 -6.29 -8.77
CA ASP A 60 3.75 -7.40 -9.64
C ASP A 60 3.83 -8.74 -8.90
N SER A 61 4.87 -8.93 -8.08
CA SER A 61 5.01 -10.14 -7.25
C SER A 61 3.88 -10.29 -6.24
N ALA A 62 3.48 -9.22 -5.60
CA ALA A 62 2.36 -9.22 -4.65
C ALA A 62 1.05 -9.56 -5.35
N VAL A 63 0.79 -8.96 -6.50
CA VAL A 63 -0.42 -9.25 -7.32
C VAL A 63 -0.42 -10.70 -7.77
N ALA A 64 0.72 -11.21 -8.26
CA ALA A 64 0.85 -12.62 -8.66
C ALA A 64 0.60 -13.58 -7.49
N ALA A 65 0.90 -13.17 -6.28
CA ALA A 65 0.62 -13.92 -5.05
C ALA A 65 -0.85 -13.81 -4.59
N GLY A 66 -1.68 -13.08 -5.31
CA GLY A 66 -3.10 -12.91 -5.00
C GLY A 66 -3.39 -11.87 -3.91
N LEU A 67 -2.48 -10.94 -3.69
CA LEU A 67 -2.62 -9.91 -2.66
C LEU A 67 -2.81 -8.53 -3.29
N PRO A 68 -3.61 -7.66 -2.66
CA PRO A 68 -3.68 -6.28 -3.11
C PRO A 68 -2.35 -5.58 -2.84
N ALA A 69 -1.90 -4.77 -3.79
CA ALA A 69 -0.63 -4.06 -3.69
C ALA A 69 -0.82 -2.56 -3.79
N VAL A 70 0.02 -1.84 -3.09
CA VAL A 70 0.21 -0.40 -3.25
C VAL A 70 1.68 -0.15 -3.58
N LEU A 71 1.94 0.91 -4.31
CA LEU A 71 3.27 1.26 -4.81
C LEU A 71 3.60 2.70 -4.43
N THR A 72 4.72 2.89 -3.73
CA THR A 72 5.22 4.24 -3.49
C THR A 72 6.03 4.70 -4.69
N VAL A 73 5.68 5.83 -5.24
CA VAL A 73 6.36 6.42 -6.40
C VAL A 73 6.91 7.80 -6.06
N ASP A 74 7.84 8.27 -6.87
CA ASP A 74 8.43 9.60 -6.70
C ASP A 74 7.34 10.66 -6.76
N SER A 75 7.49 11.70 -5.94
CA SER A 75 6.55 12.84 -5.92
C SER A 75 6.52 13.63 -7.22
N ALA A 76 7.54 13.49 -8.06
CA ALA A 76 7.61 14.11 -9.38
C ALA A 76 6.85 13.31 -10.45
N GLU A 77 6.27 12.15 -10.12
CA GLU A 77 5.48 11.37 -11.05
C GLU A 77 4.30 12.17 -11.56
N THR A 78 4.19 12.33 -12.85
CA THR A 78 3.14 13.13 -13.50
C THR A 78 2.04 12.27 -14.13
N ARG A 79 2.29 10.98 -14.33
CA ARG A 79 1.28 10.08 -14.89
C ARG A 79 0.18 9.81 -13.87
N ALA A 80 -1.07 9.86 -14.30
CA ALA A 80 -2.21 9.48 -13.46
C ALA A 80 -2.40 7.96 -13.45
N GLN A 81 -2.01 7.27 -14.51
CA GLN A 81 -2.11 5.82 -14.64
C GLN A 81 -1.11 5.29 -15.67
N TRP A 82 -0.73 4.04 -15.49
CA TRP A 82 0.15 3.29 -16.41
C TRP A 82 0.02 1.80 -16.14
N SER A 83 0.77 0.98 -16.86
CA SER A 83 0.84 -0.47 -16.63
C SER A 83 2.25 -0.89 -16.31
N THR A 84 2.40 -1.86 -15.43
CA THR A 84 3.68 -2.49 -15.12
C THR A 84 4.11 -3.43 -16.26
N ALA A 85 5.35 -3.93 -16.18
CA ALA A 85 5.86 -4.92 -17.15
C ALA A 85 5.01 -6.19 -17.19
N ALA A 86 4.43 -6.61 -16.07
CA ALA A 86 3.54 -7.76 -16.01
C ALA A 86 2.10 -7.45 -16.46
N GLY A 87 1.81 -6.22 -16.86
CA GLY A 87 0.50 -5.80 -17.34
C GLY A 87 -0.46 -5.35 -16.24
N ASN A 88 -0.02 -5.19 -15.02
CA ASN A 88 -0.87 -4.69 -13.94
C ASN A 88 -1.07 -3.19 -14.08
N ARG A 89 -2.31 -2.77 -14.07
CA ARG A 89 -2.65 -1.36 -14.14
C ARG A 89 -2.32 -0.66 -12.83
N VAL A 90 -1.65 0.48 -12.90
CA VAL A 90 -1.33 1.33 -11.76
C VAL A 90 -2.13 2.62 -11.88
N ILE A 91 -2.74 3.04 -10.79
CA ILE A 91 -3.41 4.36 -10.72
C ILE A 91 -2.89 5.12 -9.50
N VAL A 92 -2.66 6.40 -9.67
CA VAL A 92 -2.29 7.27 -8.54
C VAL A 92 -3.50 7.44 -7.63
N CYS A 93 -3.27 7.41 -6.34
CA CYS A 93 -4.33 7.49 -5.33
C CYS A 93 -5.26 8.69 -5.58
N PRO A 94 -6.56 8.46 -5.79
CA PRO A 94 -7.49 9.56 -6.08
C PRO A 94 -7.53 10.63 -4.99
N ALA A 95 -7.35 10.25 -3.73
CA ALA A 95 -7.32 11.21 -2.63
C ALA A 95 -6.10 12.14 -2.67
N GLN A 96 -5.02 11.72 -3.34
CA GLN A 96 -3.85 12.57 -3.57
C GLN A 96 -3.96 13.44 -4.81
N GLN A 97 -4.87 13.10 -5.72
CA GLN A 97 -5.05 13.78 -7.00
C GLN A 97 -6.18 14.79 -7.00
N ARG A 98 -7.16 14.62 -6.13
CA ARG A 98 -8.39 15.44 -6.13
C ARG A 98 -8.65 15.98 -4.73
N ASP A 99 -8.88 17.28 -4.66
CA ASP A 99 -9.35 17.90 -3.43
C ASP A 99 -10.74 17.39 -3.08
N GLY A 100 -10.98 17.21 -1.77
CA GLY A 100 -12.28 16.77 -1.27
C GLY A 100 -12.53 15.27 -1.35
N VAL A 101 -11.62 14.48 -1.94
CA VAL A 101 -11.72 13.01 -1.92
C VAL A 101 -10.97 12.48 -0.72
N THR A 102 -11.68 11.80 0.17
CA THR A 102 -11.07 11.11 1.33
C THR A 102 -10.95 9.62 1.07
N CYS A 103 -10.15 8.94 1.89
CA CYS A 103 -10.06 7.47 1.83
C CYS A 103 -11.41 6.80 2.10
N SER A 104 -12.22 7.38 2.99
CA SER A 104 -13.56 6.87 3.31
C SER A 104 -14.52 6.98 2.12
N ASP A 105 -14.38 8.02 1.30
CA ASP A 105 -15.17 8.18 0.08
C ASP A 105 -14.69 7.26 -1.02
N CYS A 106 -13.38 7.16 -1.20
CA CYS A 106 -12.74 6.40 -2.27
C CYS A 106 -12.86 4.89 -2.05
N MET A 107 -12.56 4.41 -0.85
CA MET A 107 -12.62 2.99 -0.45
C MET A 107 -11.79 2.02 -1.31
N LEU A 108 -10.94 2.53 -2.20
CA LEU A 108 -10.20 1.69 -3.15
C LEU A 108 -9.23 0.73 -2.45
N CYS A 109 -8.55 1.21 -1.41
CA CYS A 109 -7.62 0.38 -0.63
C CYS A 109 -8.32 -0.68 0.22
N HIS A 110 -9.62 -0.55 0.44
CA HIS A 110 -10.42 -1.56 1.12
C HIS A 110 -10.77 -2.73 0.17
N LYS A 111 -10.80 -2.51 -1.12
CA LYS A 111 -11.19 -3.54 -2.10
C LYS A 111 -10.03 -4.51 -2.34
N ARG A 112 -10.13 -5.72 -1.78
CA ARG A 112 -9.11 -6.77 -1.94
C ARG A 112 -8.99 -7.30 -3.36
N GLY A 113 -10.11 -7.44 -4.03
CA GLY A 113 -10.17 -7.98 -5.39
C GLY A 113 -10.06 -6.94 -6.48
N ARG A 114 -9.58 -5.74 -6.15
CA ARG A 114 -9.40 -4.70 -7.17
C ARG A 114 -8.37 -5.14 -8.21
N ARG A 115 -8.55 -4.67 -9.43
CA ARG A 115 -7.68 -5.02 -10.56
C ARG A 115 -6.62 -3.95 -10.83
N VAL A 116 -6.31 -3.13 -9.84
CA VAL A 116 -5.34 -2.06 -9.98
C VAL A 116 -4.40 -2.03 -8.79
N VAL A 117 -3.17 -1.62 -9.04
CA VAL A 117 -2.21 -1.23 -8.01
C VAL A 117 -2.43 0.25 -7.74
N VAL A 118 -2.57 0.62 -6.48
CA VAL A 118 -2.71 2.02 -6.09
C VAL A 118 -1.33 2.59 -5.84
N ALA A 119 -0.98 3.64 -6.56
CA ALA A 119 0.29 4.34 -6.35
C ALA A 119 0.11 5.53 -5.41
N PHE A 120 0.99 5.64 -4.44
CA PHE A 120 1.08 6.79 -3.56
C PHE A 120 2.29 7.62 -3.92
N LEU A 121 2.08 8.91 -4.13
CA LEU A 121 3.17 9.87 -4.27
C LEU A 121 3.91 9.99 -2.95
N ALA A 122 5.23 9.90 -2.98
CA ALA A 122 6.05 9.97 -1.79
C ALA A 122 5.91 11.33 -1.11
N HIS A 123 5.17 11.36 -0.03
CA HIS A 123 5.00 12.55 0.81
C HIS A 123 4.73 12.13 2.26
N GLY A 124 4.56 13.10 3.15
CA GLY A 124 4.38 12.85 4.57
C GLY A 124 5.55 13.38 5.38
N THR A 125 5.73 12.90 6.60
CA THR A 125 6.73 13.45 7.53
C THR A 125 8.14 13.41 6.98
N GLY A 126 8.56 12.30 6.40
CA GLY A 126 9.90 12.15 5.81
C GLY A 126 10.12 13.12 4.65
N LYS A 127 9.15 13.24 3.76
CA LYS A 127 9.22 14.17 2.64
C LYS A 127 9.25 15.62 3.13
N ARG A 128 8.40 15.97 4.09
CA ARG A 128 8.39 17.34 4.66
C ARG A 128 9.73 17.69 5.28
N LYS A 129 10.34 16.75 6.00
CA LYS A 129 11.69 16.94 6.55
C LYS A 129 12.72 17.17 5.47
N ALA A 130 12.67 16.37 4.40
CA ALA A 130 13.58 16.51 3.27
C ALA A 130 13.39 17.88 2.57
N GLN A 131 12.17 18.28 2.33
CA GLN A 131 11.85 19.58 1.73
C GLN A 131 12.29 20.74 2.62
N ALA A 132 12.06 20.65 3.92
CA ALA A 132 12.50 21.65 4.89
C ALA A 132 14.03 21.75 4.93
N ALA A 133 14.74 20.63 4.89
CA ALA A 133 16.22 20.61 4.85
C ALA A 133 16.75 21.26 3.57
N LEU A 134 16.13 20.98 2.42
CA LEU A 134 16.49 21.60 1.14
C LEU A 134 16.25 23.12 1.15
N ALA A 135 15.12 23.55 1.69
CA ALA A 135 14.81 24.98 1.82
C ALA A 135 15.78 25.67 2.76
N ALA A 136 16.13 25.06 3.90
CA ALA A 136 17.09 25.60 4.86
C ALA A 136 18.50 25.71 4.28
N ALA A 137 18.86 24.79 3.37
CA ALA A 137 20.14 24.82 2.67
C ALA A 137 20.16 25.81 1.48
N GLY A 138 19.06 26.54 1.26
CA GLY A 138 18.94 27.45 0.11
C GLY A 138 18.70 26.74 -1.22
N GLY A 139 18.33 25.45 -1.20
CA GLY A 139 18.01 24.69 -2.40
C GLY A 139 16.71 25.13 -3.04
N ALA A 140 16.65 25.14 -4.37
CA ALA A 140 15.43 25.44 -5.12
C ALA A 140 14.39 24.32 -4.95
N GLN A 141 13.14 24.68 -5.00
CA GLN A 141 12.02 23.74 -4.93
C GLN A 141 11.71 23.11 -6.28
#